data_730a7bbdaab88e4e8bc46d9f6e1ee59a
#
_entry.id   730a7bbdaab88e4e8bc46d9f6e1ee59a
#
_cell.length_a   1.000
_cell.length_b   1.000
_cell.length_c   1.000
_cell.angle_alpha   90.00
_cell.angle_beta   90.00
_cell.angle_gamma   90.00
#
_symmetry.space_group_name_H-M   'P 1'
#
loop_
_entity.id
_entity.type
_entity.pdbx_description
1 polymer ?
#
loop_
_entity_poly.entity_id
_entity_poly.type
_entity_poly.pdbx_seq_one_letter_code
_entity_poly.pdbx_strand_id
1 'polypeptide(L)'
;MNDENRRAGAADLLAPLHPSDPLPPFVRASGASYFTADGREFVDLNEMRVVLGQGNEAFTQAVTDALHAITAPKNVHVPSKEHLISLLDWATDGAFAAIHLTSSGSEAVESAVRLAQKLTGRSEILSFWNSIHGRTYLSSSMSGKSQRKAGYGALAPGVVFLPYPDCLSCPMKRAGGCGFACLEMASRIYETASAQDACAVIVEPYQGSGVIVPPEGYLKKLQDWAKARGMLFIVDEIQSGMGRTGRLFRYQQEGLEPDLLLTGKALGNGMHIAAVLSRKPLAKEHLHVFAGGSGDDAVACAAACEVFRQLDSGLLAHVQSVSRTLQEGLTALEANEHVLTCRSCGLAAAIVLRNAPTCERVHHALTQRGFLPGRQENVLFLKPPYVVTNEQILAFLAALRQELST
;
A
#
# COMPACT_ATOMS: atom_id res chain seq x y z
N MET A 1 -40.11 -13.24 13.72
CA MET A 1 -39.05 -13.83 12.84
C MET A 1 -37.86 -14.10 13.71
N ASN A 2 -37.51 -15.39 13.92
CA ASN A 2 -36.40 -15.80 14.77
C ASN A 2 -35.06 -15.29 14.22
N ASP A 3 -34.14 -14.90 15.11
CA ASP A 3 -32.81 -14.40 14.82
C ASP A 3 -32.00 -15.35 13.92
N GLU A 4 -32.23 -16.66 14.04
CA GLU A 4 -31.55 -17.67 13.19
C GLU A 4 -31.96 -17.60 11.71
N ASN A 5 -33.22 -17.32 11.41
CA ASN A 5 -33.71 -17.14 10.02
C ASN A 5 -33.24 -15.82 9.39
N ARG A 6 -32.84 -14.82 10.20
CA ARG A 6 -32.20 -13.60 9.70
C ARG A 6 -30.73 -13.80 9.38
N ARG A 7 -30.04 -14.71 10.10
CA ARG A 7 -28.61 -14.99 9.87
C ARG A 7 -28.37 -15.87 8.65
N ALA A 8 -29.25 -16.82 8.35
CA ALA A 8 -29.09 -17.72 7.22
C ALA A 8 -29.16 -17.02 5.84
N GLY A 9 -29.92 -15.91 5.74
CA GLY A 9 -30.00 -15.14 4.49
C GLY A 9 -29.02 -13.97 4.38
N ALA A 10 -28.31 -13.60 5.45
CA ALA A 10 -27.43 -12.44 5.45
C ALA A 10 -26.12 -12.70 4.68
N ALA A 11 -25.63 -13.93 4.67
CA ALA A 11 -24.42 -14.31 3.93
C ALA A 11 -24.64 -14.17 2.40
N ASP A 12 -25.84 -14.47 1.91
CA ASP A 12 -26.20 -14.39 0.49
C ASP A 12 -26.39 -12.93 0.00
N LEU A 13 -26.57 -11.99 0.94
CA LEU A 13 -26.68 -10.55 0.65
C LEU A 13 -25.32 -9.86 0.58
N LEU A 14 -24.26 -10.48 1.09
CA LEU A 14 -22.90 -9.95 0.95
C LEU A 14 -22.44 -10.16 -0.50
N ALA A 15 -22.25 -9.06 -1.22
CA ALA A 15 -21.63 -9.11 -2.52
C ALA A 15 -20.22 -9.74 -2.39
N PRO A 16 -19.91 -10.82 -3.14
CA PRO A 16 -18.63 -11.47 -3.07
C PRO A 16 -17.55 -10.50 -3.53
N LEU A 17 -16.70 -10.06 -2.60
CA LEU A 17 -15.60 -9.12 -2.89
C LEU A 17 -14.46 -9.78 -3.68
N HIS A 18 -14.32 -11.10 -3.57
CA HIS A 18 -13.37 -11.91 -4.33
C HIS A 18 -13.93 -13.30 -4.58
N PRO A 19 -13.89 -13.82 -5.81
CA PRO A 19 -14.09 -15.24 -6.09
C PRO A 19 -12.84 -15.99 -5.60
N SER A 20 -12.81 -16.38 -4.35
CA SER A 20 -11.80 -17.27 -3.78
C SER A 20 -12.50 -18.55 -3.31
N ASP A 21 -11.76 -19.65 -3.24
CA ASP A 21 -12.24 -20.85 -2.58
C ASP A 21 -12.80 -20.46 -1.20
N PRO A 22 -13.94 -21.00 -0.81
CA PRO A 22 -14.56 -20.63 0.45
C PRO A 22 -13.64 -21.01 1.60
N LEU A 23 -13.13 -19.97 2.29
CA LEU A 23 -12.39 -20.17 3.53
C LEU A 23 -13.38 -20.63 4.62
N PRO A 24 -12.94 -21.48 5.57
CA PRO A 24 -13.76 -21.82 6.71
C PRO A 24 -14.06 -20.58 7.56
N PRO A 25 -15.17 -20.55 8.30
CA PRO A 25 -15.45 -19.47 9.22
C PRO A 25 -14.40 -19.40 10.32
N PHE A 26 -13.79 -18.22 10.49
CA PHE A 26 -12.87 -17.95 11.59
C PHE A 26 -13.64 -17.41 12.79
N VAL A 27 -13.36 -17.96 13.98
CA VAL A 27 -14.04 -17.59 15.23
C VAL A 27 -13.15 -16.80 16.18
N ARG A 28 -11.83 -16.81 15.95
CA ARG A 28 -10.84 -16.08 16.73
C ARG A 28 -9.65 -15.68 15.84
N ALA A 29 -9.00 -14.59 16.20
CA ALA A 29 -7.75 -14.18 15.58
C ALA A 29 -6.77 -13.66 16.64
N SER A 30 -5.47 -13.84 16.42
CA SER A 30 -4.41 -13.34 17.30
C SER A 30 -3.11 -13.19 16.52
N GLY A 31 -2.45 -12.05 16.67
CA GLY A 31 -1.22 -11.77 15.92
C GLY A 31 -1.44 -11.85 14.41
N ALA A 32 -0.67 -12.66 13.72
CA ALA A 32 -0.80 -12.90 12.28
C ALA A 32 -1.70 -14.11 11.94
N SER A 33 -2.47 -14.65 12.88
CA SER A 33 -3.20 -15.92 12.69
C SER A 33 -4.69 -15.78 12.92
N TYR A 34 -5.46 -16.53 12.12
CA TYR A 34 -6.89 -16.78 12.30
C TYR A 34 -7.12 -18.24 12.72
N PHE A 35 -8.16 -18.50 13.48
CA PHE A 35 -8.48 -19.82 13.99
C PHE A 35 -9.95 -20.17 13.72
N THR A 36 -10.16 -21.38 13.24
CA THR A 36 -11.47 -21.99 13.04
C THR A 36 -12.03 -22.54 14.35
N ALA A 37 -13.31 -22.90 14.37
CA ALA A 37 -13.97 -23.48 15.57
C ALA A 37 -13.38 -24.84 15.98
N ASP A 38 -12.83 -25.61 15.03
CA ASP A 38 -12.14 -26.90 15.26
C ASP A 38 -10.65 -26.72 15.64
N GLY A 39 -10.20 -25.45 15.80
CA GLY A 39 -8.87 -25.12 16.27
C GLY A 39 -7.77 -25.08 15.19
N ARG A 40 -8.09 -25.24 13.92
CA ARG A 40 -7.09 -25.09 12.84
C ARG A 40 -6.61 -23.63 12.78
N GLU A 41 -5.30 -23.47 12.61
CA GLU A 41 -4.64 -22.18 12.45
C GLU A 41 -4.42 -21.87 10.97
N PHE A 42 -4.62 -20.59 10.63
CA PHE A 42 -4.33 -20.02 9.32
C PHE A 42 -3.48 -18.75 9.48
N VAL A 43 -2.26 -18.80 8.96
CA VAL A 43 -1.33 -17.64 9.00
C VAL A 43 -1.68 -16.69 7.88
N ASP A 44 -2.00 -15.46 8.24
CA ASP A 44 -2.29 -14.38 7.30
C ASP A 44 -0.98 -13.83 6.72
N LEU A 45 -0.82 -13.97 5.43
CA LEU A 45 0.34 -13.48 4.71
C LEU A 45 0.02 -12.31 3.77
N ASN A 46 -1.20 -11.73 3.87
CA ASN A 46 -1.64 -10.69 2.93
C ASN A 46 -2.44 -9.52 3.54
N GLU A 47 -2.60 -9.44 4.85
CA GLU A 47 -3.27 -8.29 5.50
C GLU A 47 -2.29 -7.14 5.72
N MET A 48 -2.34 -6.16 4.84
CA MET A 48 -1.42 -5.02 4.84
C MET A 48 -1.91 -3.81 5.67
N ARG A 49 -3.08 -3.87 6.29
CA ARG A 49 -3.68 -2.77 7.08
C ARG A 49 -3.56 -3.00 8.58
N VAL A 50 -3.86 -4.23 9.05
CA VAL A 50 -3.81 -4.60 10.48
C VAL A 50 -2.40 -5.07 10.82
N VAL A 51 -1.46 -4.13 10.85
CA VAL A 51 -0.02 -4.41 10.94
C VAL A 51 0.44 -4.83 12.32
N LEU A 52 -0.24 -4.36 13.37
CA LEU A 52 0.02 -4.76 14.76
C LEU A 52 -0.55 -6.16 15.09
N GLY A 53 -1.14 -6.81 14.09
CA GLY A 53 -1.82 -8.10 14.27
C GLY A 53 -3.19 -8.00 14.91
N GLN A 54 -3.90 -9.10 14.86
CA GLN A 54 -5.23 -9.23 15.45
C GLN A 54 -5.14 -9.36 16.98
N GLY A 55 -6.11 -8.79 17.70
CA GLY A 55 -6.19 -8.91 19.15
C GLY A 55 -5.07 -8.20 19.91
N ASN A 56 -4.44 -7.17 19.35
CA ASN A 56 -3.40 -6.39 20.03
C ASN A 56 -4.01 -5.60 21.19
N GLU A 57 -3.67 -5.98 22.41
CA GLU A 57 -4.27 -5.43 23.65
C GLU A 57 -3.97 -3.94 23.80
N ALA A 58 -2.74 -3.50 23.57
CA ALA A 58 -2.36 -2.09 23.71
C ALA A 58 -3.09 -1.21 22.68
N PHE A 59 -3.25 -1.70 21.47
CA PHE A 59 -4.03 -1.01 20.43
C PHE A 59 -5.51 -0.94 20.82
N THR A 60 -6.08 -2.05 21.30
CA THR A 60 -7.48 -2.09 21.75
C THR A 60 -7.71 -1.12 22.91
N GLN A 61 -6.78 -1.06 23.87
CA GLN A 61 -6.86 -0.12 24.99
C GLN A 61 -6.80 1.33 24.51
N ALA A 62 -5.87 1.70 23.64
CA ALA A 62 -5.72 3.06 23.11
C ALA A 62 -7.00 3.53 22.38
N VAL A 63 -7.60 2.65 21.57
CA VAL A 63 -8.87 2.93 20.88
C VAL A 63 -10.04 3.07 21.86
N THR A 64 -10.13 2.19 22.86
CA THR A 64 -11.17 2.22 23.88
C THR A 64 -11.09 3.49 24.71
N ASP A 65 -9.91 3.89 25.15
CA ASP A 65 -9.70 5.12 25.92
C ASP A 65 -10.10 6.36 25.10
N ALA A 66 -9.77 6.40 23.81
CA ALA A 66 -10.18 7.48 22.93
C ALA A 66 -11.71 7.53 22.74
N LEU A 67 -12.39 6.37 22.64
CA LEU A 67 -13.86 6.29 22.56
C LEU A 67 -14.54 6.83 23.82
N HIS A 68 -13.94 6.60 24.99
CA HIS A 68 -14.46 7.12 26.26
C HIS A 68 -14.17 8.62 26.46
N ALA A 69 -13.17 9.17 25.78
CA ALA A 69 -12.79 10.57 25.90
C ALA A 69 -13.53 11.47 24.89
N ILE A 70 -13.06 11.49 23.64
CA ILE A 70 -13.60 12.33 22.55
C ILE A 70 -13.60 11.52 21.27
N THR A 71 -14.77 11.26 20.71
CA THR A 71 -14.91 10.39 19.55
C THR A 71 -14.59 11.11 18.23
N ALA A 72 -15.39 12.08 17.86
CA ALA A 72 -15.33 12.73 16.55
C ALA A 72 -15.55 14.25 16.68
N PRO A 73 -14.56 15.02 17.14
CA PRO A 73 -14.70 16.45 17.35
C PRO A 73 -14.65 17.19 16.02
N LYS A 74 -15.47 18.24 15.89
CA LYS A 74 -15.41 19.15 14.76
C LYS A 74 -14.86 20.51 15.21
N ASN A 75 -13.77 20.96 14.58
CA ASN A 75 -13.13 22.25 14.83
C ASN A 75 -12.68 22.46 16.30
N VAL A 76 -12.23 21.41 16.97
CA VAL A 76 -11.63 21.49 18.30
C VAL A 76 -10.24 20.84 18.30
N HIS A 77 -9.40 21.31 19.20
CA HIS A 77 -8.10 20.71 19.45
C HIS A 77 -8.27 19.42 20.22
N VAL A 78 -7.62 18.35 19.76
CA VAL A 78 -7.67 17.02 20.37
C VAL A 78 -6.26 16.51 20.55
N PRO A 79 -5.87 16.08 21.78
CA PRO A 79 -4.51 15.64 22.07
C PRO A 79 -4.00 14.54 21.13
N SER A 80 -4.82 13.55 20.80
CA SER A 80 -4.43 12.46 19.90
C SER A 80 -4.12 12.94 18.48
N LYS A 81 -4.85 13.94 17.98
CA LYS A 81 -4.60 14.55 16.67
C LYS A 81 -3.28 15.33 16.67
N GLU A 82 -3.07 16.19 17.68
CA GLU A 82 -1.84 16.96 17.80
C GLU A 82 -0.62 16.06 17.96
N HIS A 83 -0.76 15.00 18.75
CA HIS A 83 0.30 14.01 18.92
C HIS A 83 0.61 13.27 17.61
N LEU A 84 -0.42 12.86 16.85
CA LEU A 84 -0.22 12.22 15.53
C LEU A 84 0.49 13.14 14.55
N ILE A 85 0.12 14.42 14.50
CA ILE A 85 0.81 15.40 13.64
C ILE A 85 2.29 15.51 14.04
N SER A 86 2.60 15.56 15.33
CA SER A 86 3.98 15.59 15.84
C SER A 86 4.76 14.31 15.49
N LEU A 87 4.11 13.14 15.53
CA LEU A 87 4.71 11.87 15.14
C LEU A 87 4.99 11.78 13.64
N LEU A 88 4.08 12.28 12.80
CA LEU A 88 4.27 12.35 11.35
C LEU A 88 5.41 13.32 10.99
N ASP A 89 5.49 14.46 11.66
CA ASP A 89 6.58 15.42 11.51
C ASP A 89 7.93 14.80 11.90
N TRP A 90 8.00 14.18 13.07
CA TRP A 90 9.19 13.45 13.52
C TRP A 90 9.59 12.34 12.54
N ALA A 91 8.65 11.52 12.08
CA ALA A 91 8.91 10.40 11.16
C ALA A 91 9.41 10.84 9.78
N THR A 92 9.22 12.09 9.44
CA THR A 92 9.65 12.70 8.17
C THR A 92 10.78 13.72 8.33
N ASP A 93 11.44 13.74 9.51
CA ASP A 93 12.56 14.64 9.84
C ASP A 93 12.22 16.13 9.66
N GLY A 94 10.96 16.51 9.93
CA GLY A 94 10.48 17.90 9.76
C GLY A 94 10.45 18.38 8.30
N ALA A 95 10.43 17.46 7.33
CA ALA A 95 10.55 17.80 5.91
C ALA A 95 9.30 18.46 5.30
N PHE A 96 8.16 18.43 6.00
CA PHE A 96 6.88 18.90 5.48
C PHE A 96 6.31 20.05 6.32
N ALA A 97 5.88 21.10 5.66
CA ALA A 97 5.36 22.31 6.29
C ALA A 97 3.85 22.28 6.60
N ALA A 98 3.13 21.28 6.08
CA ALA A 98 1.70 21.09 6.35
C ALA A 98 1.32 19.62 6.28
N ILE A 99 0.46 19.19 7.20
CA ILE A 99 -0.07 17.82 7.27
C ILE A 99 -1.58 17.89 7.33
N HIS A 100 -2.25 17.15 6.46
CA HIS A 100 -3.70 17.04 6.43
C HIS A 100 -4.11 15.56 6.56
N LEU A 101 -5.01 15.27 7.51
CA LEU A 101 -5.55 13.94 7.75
C LEU A 101 -6.80 13.70 6.89
N THR A 102 -6.95 12.50 6.39
CA THR A 102 -8.09 12.04 5.57
C THR A 102 -8.58 10.69 6.07
N SER A 103 -9.80 10.29 5.70
CA SER A 103 -10.40 9.02 6.13
C SER A 103 -9.95 7.81 5.32
N SER A 104 -9.31 8.02 4.18
CA SER A 104 -8.85 6.91 3.32
C SER A 104 -7.71 7.31 2.40
N GLY A 105 -6.93 6.32 1.97
CA GLY A 105 -5.88 6.54 0.97
C GLY A 105 -6.42 7.09 -0.36
N SER A 106 -7.63 6.68 -0.79
CA SER A 106 -8.25 7.21 -2.02
C SER A 106 -8.56 8.70 -1.88
N GLU A 107 -9.07 9.13 -0.72
CA GLU A 107 -9.31 10.54 -0.41
C GLU A 107 -8.00 11.34 -0.35
N ALA A 108 -6.94 10.76 0.26
CA ALA A 108 -5.62 11.38 0.30
C ALA A 108 -5.07 11.61 -1.12
N VAL A 109 -5.19 10.62 -2.01
CA VAL A 109 -4.79 10.75 -3.41
C VAL A 109 -5.58 11.84 -4.14
N GLU A 110 -6.91 11.85 -4.02
CA GLU A 110 -7.73 12.89 -4.67
C GLU A 110 -7.44 14.28 -4.12
N SER A 111 -7.24 14.40 -2.82
CA SER A 111 -6.86 15.66 -2.17
C SER A 111 -5.49 16.15 -2.65
N ALA A 112 -4.51 15.24 -2.78
CA ALA A 112 -3.18 15.58 -3.27
C ALA A 112 -3.19 16.07 -4.72
N VAL A 113 -3.98 15.44 -5.60
CA VAL A 113 -4.12 15.86 -7.00
C VAL A 113 -4.80 17.24 -7.09
N ARG A 114 -5.91 17.43 -6.38
CA ARG A 114 -6.60 18.73 -6.32
C ARG A 114 -5.70 19.83 -5.77
N LEU A 115 -4.89 19.50 -4.76
CA LEU A 115 -3.89 20.43 -4.22
C LEU A 115 -2.82 20.74 -5.26
N ALA A 116 -2.29 19.74 -5.96
CA ALA A 116 -1.30 19.94 -7.00
C ALA A 116 -1.82 20.82 -8.15
N GLN A 117 -3.05 20.60 -8.60
CA GLN A 117 -3.73 21.44 -9.58
C GLN A 117 -3.86 22.89 -9.09
N LYS A 118 -4.25 23.08 -7.83
CA LYS A 118 -4.41 24.41 -7.25
C LYS A 118 -3.08 25.16 -7.08
N LEU A 119 -2.02 24.45 -6.68
CA LEU A 119 -0.69 25.03 -6.47
C LEU A 119 0.03 25.40 -7.78
N THR A 120 -0.26 24.68 -8.86
CA THR A 120 0.43 24.87 -10.15
C THR A 120 -0.39 25.63 -11.18
N GLY A 121 -1.73 25.66 -11.03
CA GLY A 121 -2.68 26.16 -12.04
C GLY A 121 -2.79 25.24 -13.27
N ARG A 122 -2.19 24.03 -13.22
CA ARG A 122 -2.20 23.03 -14.30
C ARG A 122 -3.21 21.92 -14.04
N SER A 123 -3.60 21.17 -15.06
CA SER A 123 -4.74 20.24 -14.98
C SER A 123 -4.39 18.76 -15.08
N GLU A 124 -3.40 18.37 -15.88
CA GLU A 124 -3.06 16.97 -16.10
C GLU A 124 -2.30 16.35 -14.91
N ILE A 125 -2.43 15.04 -14.75
CA ILE A 125 -1.66 14.23 -13.80
C ILE A 125 -0.99 13.07 -14.53
N LEU A 126 0.29 12.87 -14.28
CA LEU A 126 1.05 11.74 -14.81
C LEU A 126 1.04 10.59 -13.80
N SER A 127 0.62 9.42 -14.24
CA SER A 127 0.59 8.18 -13.48
C SER A 127 1.30 7.07 -14.25
N PHE A 128 1.32 5.85 -13.73
CA PHE A 128 2.11 4.77 -14.31
C PHE A 128 1.27 3.55 -14.67
N TRP A 129 1.70 2.81 -15.71
CA TRP A 129 1.17 1.48 -16.01
C TRP A 129 1.22 0.60 -14.77
N ASN A 130 0.17 -0.20 -14.55
CA ASN A 130 -0.01 -1.11 -13.41
C ASN A 130 -0.10 -0.44 -12.02
N SER A 131 -0.05 0.90 -11.90
CA SER A 131 -0.23 1.60 -10.63
C SER A 131 -1.62 1.39 -10.03
N ILE A 132 -1.72 1.54 -8.70
CA ILE A 132 -3.00 1.52 -7.98
C ILE A 132 -2.99 2.64 -6.94
N HIS A 133 -3.74 3.71 -7.22
CA HIS A 133 -3.82 4.88 -6.34
C HIS A 133 -5.13 5.01 -5.57
N GLY A 134 -6.13 4.19 -5.86
CA GLY A 134 -7.38 4.20 -5.11
C GLY A 134 -8.55 3.54 -5.81
N ARG A 135 -9.75 3.77 -5.26
CA ARG A 135 -11.01 3.15 -5.69
C ARG A 135 -12.15 4.15 -5.90
N THR A 136 -11.96 5.43 -5.60
CA THR A 136 -12.89 6.52 -5.90
C THR A 136 -12.72 6.97 -7.35
N TYR A 137 -13.59 7.83 -7.86
CA TYR A 137 -13.66 8.13 -9.30
C TYR A 137 -12.32 8.61 -9.89
N LEU A 138 -11.70 9.64 -9.31
CA LEU A 138 -10.44 10.18 -9.82
C LEU A 138 -9.27 9.23 -9.51
N SER A 139 -9.15 8.74 -8.29
CA SER A 139 -8.05 7.85 -7.89
C SER A 139 -8.07 6.50 -8.64
N SER A 140 -9.27 5.98 -8.98
CA SER A 140 -9.43 4.82 -9.86
C SER A 140 -9.04 5.14 -11.30
N SER A 141 -9.39 6.33 -11.80
CA SER A 141 -9.01 6.79 -13.14
C SER A 141 -7.49 6.88 -13.31
N MET A 142 -6.75 7.21 -12.25
CA MET A 142 -5.28 7.25 -12.22
C MET A 142 -4.63 5.87 -12.05
N SER A 143 -5.39 4.82 -11.74
CA SER A 143 -4.83 3.47 -11.65
C SER A 143 -4.51 2.95 -13.05
N GLY A 144 -3.24 2.56 -13.28
CA GLY A 144 -2.75 2.11 -14.59
C GLY A 144 -3.14 0.68 -14.96
N LYS A 145 -3.83 -0.05 -14.07
CA LYS A 145 -4.22 -1.44 -14.26
C LYS A 145 -5.55 -1.53 -15.02
N SER A 146 -5.53 -2.04 -16.26
CA SER A 146 -6.70 -2.10 -17.15
C SER A 146 -7.89 -2.83 -16.54
N GLN A 147 -7.67 -3.97 -15.88
CA GLN A 147 -8.70 -4.77 -15.23
C GLN A 147 -9.49 -4.01 -14.15
N ARG A 148 -8.92 -2.96 -13.57
CA ARG A 148 -9.58 -2.12 -12.55
C ARG A 148 -10.40 -0.98 -13.15
N LYS A 149 -10.33 -0.79 -14.45
CA LYS A 149 -11.05 0.25 -15.21
C LYS A 149 -12.09 -0.31 -16.15
N ALA A 150 -11.99 -1.58 -16.49
CA ALA A 150 -12.93 -2.23 -17.40
C ALA A 150 -14.36 -2.21 -16.81
N GLY A 151 -15.32 -1.74 -17.61
CA GLY A 151 -16.74 -1.71 -17.24
C GLY A 151 -17.17 -0.49 -16.40
N TYR A 152 -16.28 0.45 -16.08
CA TYR A 152 -16.65 1.64 -15.29
C TYR A 152 -17.20 2.83 -16.12
N GLY A 153 -17.28 2.73 -17.42
CA GLY A 153 -17.71 3.82 -18.29
C GLY A 153 -16.64 4.90 -18.44
N ALA A 154 -17.07 6.17 -18.52
CA ALA A 154 -16.13 7.29 -18.70
C ALA A 154 -15.26 7.49 -17.46
N LEU A 155 -13.95 7.64 -17.67
CA LEU A 155 -12.97 7.93 -16.65
C LEU A 155 -12.74 9.44 -16.53
N ALA A 156 -12.15 9.89 -15.42
CA ALA A 156 -11.76 11.30 -15.27
C ALA A 156 -10.74 11.69 -16.35
N PRO A 157 -10.91 12.83 -17.03
CA PRO A 157 -9.98 13.32 -18.04
C PRO A 157 -8.67 13.80 -17.41
N GLY A 158 -7.65 14.02 -18.24
CA GLY A 158 -6.38 14.62 -17.82
C GLY A 158 -5.39 13.67 -17.14
N VAL A 159 -5.60 12.36 -17.26
CA VAL A 159 -4.64 11.36 -16.77
C VAL A 159 -3.80 10.82 -17.92
N VAL A 160 -2.48 10.99 -17.82
CA VAL A 160 -1.53 10.45 -18.79
C VAL A 160 -0.71 9.34 -18.15
N PHE A 161 -0.62 8.17 -18.82
CA PHE A 161 0.06 7.00 -18.28
C PHE A 161 1.44 6.82 -18.87
N LEU A 162 2.42 6.70 -17.99
CA LEU A 162 3.83 6.48 -18.28
C LEU A 162 4.23 5.01 -17.99
N PRO A 163 5.24 4.45 -18.68
CA PRO A 163 5.77 3.15 -18.34
C PRO A 163 6.45 3.17 -16.97
N TYR A 164 6.08 2.20 -16.10
CA TYR A 164 6.80 1.93 -14.85
C TYR A 164 7.97 0.97 -15.14
N PRO A 165 9.10 1.06 -14.42
CA PRO A 165 10.28 0.22 -14.68
C PRO A 165 10.12 -1.22 -14.16
N ASP A 166 9.15 -1.97 -14.68
CA ASP A 166 9.08 -3.42 -14.51
C ASP A 166 10.10 -4.10 -15.43
N CYS A 167 11.34 -4.27 -14.95
CA CYS A 167 12.44 -4.80 -15.76
C CYS A 167 12.22 -6.27 -16.19
N LEU A 168 11.31 -7.00 -15.55
CA LEU A 168 10.98 -8.39 -15.93
C LEU A 168 10.20 -8.41 -17.25
N SER A 169 9.14 -7.62 -17.35
CA SER A 169 8.23 -7.55 -18.50
C SER A 169 8.41 -6.27 -19.35
N CYS A 170 9.58 -5.64 -19.29
CA CYS A 170 9.85 -4.39 -19.98
C CYS A 170 9.95 -4.58 -21.51
N PRO A 171 9.05 -3.96 -22.29
CA PRO A 171 9.11 -4.04 -23.76
C PRO A 171 10.33 -3.30 -24.36
N MET A 172 10.99 -2.45 -23.56
CA MET A 172 12.15 -1.63 -23.96
C MET A 172 13.47 -2.24 -23.45
N LYS A 173 13.47 -3.49 -22.95
CA LYS A 173 14.66 -4.17 -22.44
C LYS A 173 15.73 -4.30 -23.53
N ARG A 174 16.97 -3.91 -23.21
CA ARG A 174 18.13 -4.02 -24.11
C ARG A 174 19.22 -4.87 -23.46
N ALA A 175 19.94 -5.66 -24.27
CA ALA A 175 21.14 -6.34 -23.82
C ALA A 175 22.20 -5.32 -23.39
N GLY A 176 22.87 -5.54 -22.26
CA GLY A 176 23.89 -4.62 -21.74
C GLY A 176 23.38 -3.44 -20.91
N GLY A 177 22.08 -3.40 -20.63
CA GLY A 177 21.45 -2.33 -19.85
C GLY A 177 20.73 -1.31 -20.72
N CYS A 178 19.64 -0.75 -20.19
CA CYS A 178 18.76 0.14 -20.98
C CYS A 178 18.89 1.62 -20.61
N GLY A 179 19.73 1.99 -19.62
CA GLY A 179 19.92 3.40 -19.21
C GLY A 179 18.62 4.10 -18.74
N PHE A 180 17.61 3.33 -18.29
CA PHE A 180 16.25 3.80 -18.02
C PHE A 180 15.47 4.24 -19.28
N ALA A 181 15.45 3.43 -20.33
CA ALA A 181 14.67 3.68 -21.54
C ALA A 181 13.16 3.93 -21.26
N CYS A 182 12.65 3.44 -20.14
CA CYS A 182 11.30 3.77 -19.65
C CYS A 182 11.14 5.26 -19.31
N LEU A 183 12.16 5.94 -18.83
CA LEU A 183 12.12 7.39 -18.58
C LEU A 183 12.25 8.19 -19.88
N GLU A 184 13.04 7.72 -20.85
CA GLU A 184 13.07 8.30 -22.19
C GLU A 184 11.71 8.21 -22.87
N MET A 185 11.06 7.04 -22.77
CA MET A 185 9.69 6.84 -23.27
C MET A 185 8.68 7.73 -22.52
N ALA A 186 8.81 7.91 -21.21
CA ALA A 186 7.99 8.83 -20.44
C ALA A 186 8.10 10.27 -20.96
N SER A 187 9.32 10.74 -21.25
CA SER A 187 9.53 12.06 -21.89
C SER A 187 8.80 12.17 -23.22
N ARG A 188 8.94 11.15 -24.06
CA ARG A 188 8.30 11.13 -25.38
C ARG A 188 6.77 11.13 -25.28
N ILE A 189 6.21 10.35 -24.38
CA ILE A 189 4.75 10.34 -24.14
C ILE A 189 4.29 11.73 -23.68
N TYR A 190 4.99 12.34 -22.74
CA TYR A 190 4.65 13.68 -22.27
C TYR A 190 4.71 14.72 -23.38
N GLU A 191 5.72 14.66 -24.25
CA GLU A 191 5.90 15.61 -25.37
C GLU A 191 4.89 15.42 -26.49
N THR A 192 4.36 14.20 -26.67
CA THR A 192 3.53 13.86 -27.84
C THR A 192 2.07 13.56 -27.55
N ALA A 193 1.74 13.09 -26.33
CA ALA A 193 0.41 12.61 -25.98
C ALA A 193 -0.22 13.34 -24.78
N SER A 194 0.48 14.30 -24.18
CA SER A 194 -0.01 15.19 -23.12
C SER A 194 -0.23 16.58 -23.69
N ALA A 195 -1.10 17.37 -23.08
CA ALA A 195 -1.21 18.80 -23.37
C ALA A 195 -0.01 19.60 -22.83
N GLN A 196 0.97 18.94 -22.22
CA GLN A 196 2.13 19.53 -21.53
C GLN A 196 1.72 20.46 -20.36
N ASP A 197 0.57 20.20 -19.78
CA ASP A 197 -0.05 20.94 -18.68
C ASP A 197 -0.09 20.10 -17.40
N ALA A 198 0.89 19.22 -17.20
CA ALA A 198 0.89 18.33 -16.02
C ALA A 198 1.22 19.10 -14.74
N CYS A 199 0.31 19.01 -13.78
CA CYS A 199 0.48 19.56 -12.44
C CYS A 199 1.45 18.74 -11.59
N ALA A 200 1.43 17.40 -11.75
CA ALA A 200 2.26 16.50 -10.96
C ALA A 200 2.50 15.15 -11.64
N VAL A 201 3.53 14.46 -11.16
CA VAL A 201 3.75 13.03 -11.32
C VAL A 201 3.41 12.35 -9.98
N ILE A 202 2.56 11.32 -9.99
CA ILE A 202 2.29 10.48 -8.83
C ILE A 202 2.92 9.10 -9.02
N VAL A 203 3.69 8.62 -8.04
CA VAL A 203 4.43 7.36 -8.12
C VAL A 203 4.40 6.58 -6.80
N GLU A 204 4.23 5.26 -6.89
CA GLU A 204 4.47 4.34 -5.78
C GLU A 204 5.98 4.01 -5.74
N PRO A 205 6.68 4.09 -4.59
CA PRO A 205 8.12 3.74 -4.50
C PRO A 205 8.44 2.28 -4.84
N TYR A 206 7.49 1.38 -4.64
CA TYR A 206 7.33 0.12 -5.35
C TYR A 206 5.86 -0.06 -5.69
N GLN A 207 5.53 -0.59 -6.85
CA GLN A 207 4.13 -0.83 -7.18
C GLN A 207 3.56 -1.96 -6.34
N GLY A 208 2.51 -1.65 -5.58
CA GLY A 208 1.82 -2.61 -4.72
C GLY A 208 1.22 -3.78 -5.50
N SER A 209 0.82 -3.56 -6.74
CA SER A 209 0.38 -4.61 -7.66
C SER A 209 1.59 -5.35 -8.25
N GLY A 210 2.00 -6.46 -7.64
CA GLY A 210 3.12 -7.28 -8.12
C GLY A 210 4.42 -7.06 -7.36
N VAL A 211 4.45 -6.17 -6.38
CA VAL A 211 5.68 -5.79 -5.66
C VAL A 211 6.81 -5.47 -6.65
N ILE A 212 6.49 -4.61 -7.62
CA ILE A 212 7.46 -4.22 -8.64
C ILE A 212 8.34 -3.14 -8.05
N VAL A 213 9.61 -3.46 -7.83
CA VAL A 213 10.61 -2.54 -7.27
C VAL A 213 11.38 -1.93 -8.43
N PRO A 214 11.42 -0.59 -8.56
CA PRO A 214 12.21 0.07 -9.59
C PRO A 214 13.70 -0.15 -9.36
N PRO A 215 14.51 -0.18 -10.42
CA PRO A 215 15.95 -0.26 -10.27
C PRO A 215 16.49 0.99 -9.56
N GLU A 216 17.60 0.80 -8.85
CA GLU A 216 18.28 1.85 -8.09
C GLU A 216 18.51 3.12 -8.94
N GLY A 217 18.24 4.29 -8.35
CA GLY A 217 18.39 5.60 -8.97
C GLY A 217 17.26 6.01 -9.91
N TYR A 218 16.34 5.12 -10.29
CA TYR A 218 15.23 5.48 -11.19
C TYR A 218 14.31 6.56 -10.60
N LEU A 219 13.89 6.38 -9.36
CA LEU A 219 12.96 7.33 -8.70
C LEU A 219 13.59 8.71 -8.56
N LYS A 220 14.88 8.78 -8.26
CA LYS A 220 15.61 10.06 -8.21
C LYS A 220 15.65 10.76 -9.57
N LYS A 221 15.96 10.03 -10.62
CA LYS A 221 15.92 10.58 -11.98
C LYS A 221 14.53 11.00 -12.43
N LEU A 222 13.50 10.24 -12.04
CA LEU A 222 12.10 10.61 -12.30
C LEU A 222 11.72 11.91 -11.56
N GLN A 223 12.14 12.05 -10.30
CA GLN A 223 11.93 13.30 -9.54
C GLN A 223 12.60 14.49 -10.23
N ASP A 224 13.87 14.34 -10.63
CA ASP A 224 14.62 15.41 -11.28
C ASP A 224 14.01 15.76 -12.65
N TRP A 225 13.54 14.77 -13.40
CA TRP A 225 12.79 14.94 -14.65
C TRP A 225 11.48 15.73 -14.46
N ALA A 226 10.73 15.43 -13.40
CA ALA A 226 9.50 16.14 -13.08
C ALA A 226 9.77 17.59 -12.64
N LYS A 227 10.75 17.79 -11.74
CA LYS A 227 11.16 19.13 -11.27
C LYS A 227 11.62 20.03 -12.40
N ALA A 228 12.40 19.50 -13.38
CA ALA A 228 12.87 20.25 -14.55
C ALA A 228 11.72 20.76 -15.44
N ARG A 229 10.52 20.17 -15.33
CA ARG A 229 9.31 20.56 -16.07
C ARG A 229 8.30 21.36 -15.21
N GLY A 230 8.68 21.69 -13.98
CA GLY A 230 7.82 22.43 -13.04
C GLY A 230 6.62 21.63 -12.55
N MET A 231 6.69 20.31 -12.61
CA MET A 231 5.68 19.41 -12.03
C MET A 231 5.97 19.16 -10.56
N LEU A 232 4.94 19.00 -9.75
CA LEU A 232 5.08 18.51 -8.39
C LEU A 232 5.35 17.00 -8.41
N PHE A 233 6.13 16.52 -7.46
CA PHE A 233 6.44 15.11 -7.29
C PHE A 233 5.68 14.56 -6.10
N ILE A 234 4.68 13.70 -6.36
CA ILE A 234 3.83 13.05 -5.36
C ILE A 234 4.31 11.62 -5.17
N VAL A 235 4.70 11.30 -3.92
CA VAL A 235 5.08 9.92 -3.56
C VAL A 235 3.93 9.28 -2.79
N ASP A 236 3.37 8.22 -3.38
CA ASP A 236 2.30 7.43 -2.78
C ASP A 236 2.89 6.30 -1.92
N GLU A 237 3.02 6.59 -0.64
CA GLU A 237 3.46 5.63 0.38
C GLU A 237 2.30 5.04 1.21
N ILE A 238 1.11 5.03 0.67
CA ILE A 238 -0.06 4.40 1.31
C ILE A 238 0.20 2.91 1.58
N GLN A 239 1.00 2.24 0.76
CA GLN A 239 1.36 0.84 0.97
C GLN A 239 2.80 0.64 1.45
N SER A 240 3.75 1.40 1.00
CA SER A 240 5.18 1.25 1.29
C SER A 240 5.61 1.89 2.60
N GLY A 241 4.86 2.87 3.09
CA GLY A 241 5.15 3.60 4.32
C GLY A 241 4.83 2.83 5.60
N MET A 242 5.02 3.51 6.71
CA MET A 242 4.72 3.04 8.06
C MET A 242 5.40 1.71 8.42
N GLY A 243 6.66 1.52 8.01
CA GLY A 243 7.45 0.36 8.42
C GLY A 243 7.47 -0.81 7.44
N ARG A 244 6.59 -0.89 6.43
CA ARG A 244 6.47 -2.02 5.50
C ARG A 244 7.78 -2.43 4.84
N THR A 245 8.63 -1.47 4.51
CA THR A 245 9.91 -1.69 3.83
C THR A 245 11.10 -1.81 4.78
N GLY A 246 10.84 -1.88 6.10
CA GLY A 246 11.88 -1.89 7.14
C GLY A 246 12.38 -0.48 7.53
N ARG A 247 11.75 0.56 7.00
CA ARG A 247 11.91 1.97 7.38
C ARG A 247 10.53 2.60 7.53
N LEU A 248 10.42 3.70 8.26
CA LEU A 248 9.15 4.40 8.41
C LEU A 248 8.60 4.82 7.04
N PHE A 249 9.44 5.44 6.21
CA PHE A 249 9.10 5.79 4.83
C PHE A 249 10.20 5.39 3.86
N ARG A 250 9.82 4.86 2.69
CA ARG A 250 10.77 4.41 1.68
C ARG A 250 11.41 5.57 0.91
N TYR A 251 10.71 6.69 0.74
CA TYR A 251 11.26 7.86 0.03
C TYR A 251 12.58 8.33 0.65
N GLN A 252 12.77 8.17 1.98
CA GLN A 252 14.01 8.51 2.68
C GLN A 252 15.18 7.61 2.24
N GLN A 253 14.93 6.30 2.01
CA GLN A 253 15.94 5.37 1.52
C GLN A 253 16.40 5.68 0.09
N GLU A 254 15.47 6.18 -0.73
CA GLU A 254 15.71 6.54 -2.14
C GLU A 254 16.30 7.96 -2.29
N GLY A 255 16.51 8.69 -1.20
CA GLY A 255 17.00 10.07 -1.19
C GLY A 255 16.07 11.03 -1.94
N LEU A 256 14.75 10.81 -1.88
CA LEU A 256 13.77 11.63 -2.56
C LEU A 256 13.35 12.83 -1.72
N GLU A 257 12.90 13.85 -2.39
CA GLU A 257 12.34 15.08 -1.80
C GLU A 257 10.94 15.33 -2.39
N PRO A 258 9.93 14.55 -2.02
CA PRO A 258 8.59 14.73 -2.58
C PRO A 258 8.01 16.08 -2.20
N ASP A 259 7.27 16.71 -3.13
CA ASP A 259 6.46 17.89 -2.82
C ASP A 259 5.24 17.50 -1.97
N LEU A 260 4.65 16.33 -2.28
CA LEU A 260 3.56 15.74 -1.51
C LEU A 260 3.88 14.27 -1.20
N LEU A 261 3.70 13.88 0.06
CA LEU A 261 3.81 12.50 0.53
C LEU A 261 2.45 12.01 1.00
N LEU A 262 2.05 10.82 0.58
CA LEU A 262 0.80 10.19 0.99
C LEU A 262 1.09 8.97 1.87
N THR A 263 0.34 8.81 2.96
CA THR A 263 0.41 7.63 3.81
C THR A 263 -0.98 7.18 4.25
N GLY A 264 -1.13 5.91 4.61
CA GLY A 264 -2.40 5.31 5.00
C GLY A 264 -2.23 3.84 5.37
N LYS A 265 -3.21 2.98 5.07
CA LYS A 265 -3.22 1.53 5.36
C LYS A 265 -2.69 1.19 6.76
N ALA A 266 -1.38 0.90 6.87
CA ALA A 266 -0.71 0.56 8.13
C ALA A 266 -0.83 1.67 9.19
N LEU A 267 -0.97 2.92 8.79
CA LEU A 267 -1.08 4.07 9.70
C LEU A 267 -2.18 3.88 10.76
N GLY A 268 -3.34 3.36 10.35
CA GLY A 268 -4.49 3.21 11.25
C GLY A 268 -4.66 1.82 11.87
N ASN A 269 -3.80 0.84 11.54
CA ASN A 269 -3.97 -0.56 11.96
C ASN A 269 -5.41 -1.07 11.76
N GLY A 270 -6.03 -0.78 10.61
CA GLY A 270 -7.41 -1.14 10.29
C GLY A 270 -8.42 0.00 10.49
N MET A 271 -8.14 1.01 11.31
CA MET A 271 -8.97 2.23 11.43
C MET A 271 -8.81 3.10 10.17
N HIS A 272 -9.87 3.85 9.86
CA HIS A 272 -9.95 4.66 8.65
C HIS A 272 -9.21 5.99 8.84
N ILE A 273 -7.93 5.99 8.48
CA ILE A 273 -7.08 7.20 8.49
C ILE A 273 -6.02 7.12 7.40
N ALA A 274 -5.72 8.27 6.81
CA ALA A 274 -4.61 8.49 5.91
C ALA A 274 -4.14 9.94 6.05
N ALA A 275 -3.02 10.30 5.43
CA ALA A 275 -2.51 11.67 5.49
C ALA A 275 -1.92 12.11 4.15
N VAL A 276 -2.03 13.41 3.90
CA VAL A 276 -1.31 14.17 2.87
C VAL A 276 -0.36 15.11 3.57
N LEU A 277 0.93 14.96 3.32
CA LEU A 277 1.98 15.84 3.84
C LEU A 277 2.48 16.72 2.69
N SER A 278 2.52 18.02 2.88
CA SER A 278 2.96 19.01 1.88
C SER A 278 4.25 19.68 2.32
N ARG A 279 5.25 19.66 1.45
CA ARG A 279 6.53 20.36 1.67
C ARG A 279 6.35 21.89 1.66
N LYS A 280 5.36 22.37 0.93
CA LYS A 280 5.01 23.79 0.91
C LYS A 280 3.97 24.11 1.99
N PRO A 281 4.09 25.26 2.69
CA PRO A 281 3.04 25.71 3.57
C PRO A 281 1.76 26.00 2.77
N LEU A 282 0.61 25.70 3.38
CA LEU A 282 -0.69 25.87 2.75
C LEU A 282 -1.36 27.15 3.22
N ALA A 283 -1.73 28.03 2.29
CA ALA A 283 -2.52 29.20 2.58
C ALA A 283 -4.02 28.84 2.74
N LYS A 284 -4.81 29.76 3.32
CA LYS A 284 -6.24 29.53 3.57
C LYS A 284 -7.04 29.16 2.32
N GLU A 285 -6.71 29.74 1.16
CA GLU A 285 -7.33 29.43 -0.13
C GLU A 285 -7.06 28.01 -0.64
N HIS A 286 -6.09 27.32 -0.04
CA HIS A 286 -5.83 25.91 -0.36
C HIS A 286 -6.65 24.94 0.49
N LEU A 287 -7.14 25.37 1.67
CA LEU A 287 -7.76 24.46 2.64
C LEU A 287 -9.07 23.82 2.15
N HIS A 288 -9.80 24.48 1.25
CA HIS A 288 -11.05 23.94 0.72
C HIS A 288 -10.86 22.70 -0.19
N VAL A 289 -9.65 22.40 -0.66
CA VAL A 289 -9.40 21.15 -1.39
C VAL A 289 -9.54 19.92 -0.49
N PHE A 290 -9.44 20.13 0.82
CA PHE A 290 -9.58 19.12 1.87
C PHE A 290 -10.98 19.13 2.52
N ALA A 291 -11.90 19.98 2.07
CA ALA A 291 -13.21 20.10 2.69
C ALA A 291 -14.03 18.82 2.50
N GLY A 292 -14.55 18.27 3.58
CA GLY A 292 -15.55 17.20 3.59
C GLY A 292 -15.10 15.86 4.18
N GLY A 293 -13.85 15.71 4.61
CA GLY A 293 -13.38 14.48 5.25
C GLY A 293 -13.51 14.51 6.77
N SER A 294 -13.75 13.37 7.40
CA SER A 294 -13.68 13.12 8.85
C SER A 294 -12.37 12.42 9.24
N GLY A 295 -11.30 12.64 8.47
CA GLY A 295 -10.01 12.00 8.70
C GLY A 295 -9.27 12.46 9.96
N ASP A 296 -9.83 13.43 10.68
CA ASP A 296 -9.32 13.92 11.97
C ASP A 296 -10.08 13.35 13.18
N ASP A 297 -10.76 12.21 13.01
CA ASP A 297 -11.39 11.45 14.07
C ASP A 297 -10.38 11.12 15.20
N ALA A 298 -10.74 11.47 16.44
CA ALA A 298 -9.85 11.33 17.59
C ALA A 298 -9.46 9.88 17.86
N VAL A 299 -10.38 8.94 17.59
CA VAL A 299 -10.17 7.51 17.77
C VAL A 299 -9.19 6.98 16.73
N ALA A 300 -9.36 7.37 15.47
CA ALA A 300 -8.43 6.98 14.40
C ALA A 300 -7.03 7.58 14.60
N CYS A 301 -6.95 8.82 15.13
CA CYS A 301 -5.67 9.45 15.50
C CYS A 301 -4.99 8.71 16.66
N ALA A 302 -5.72 8.30 17.71
CA ALA A 302 -5.18 7.52 18.82
C ALA A 302 -4.67 6.15 18.35
N ALA A 303 -5.42 5.49 17.46
CA ALA A 303 -5.01 4.25 16.81
C ALA A 303 -3.68 4.42 16.06
N ALA A 304 -3.53 5.49 15.28
CA ALA A 304 -2.30 5.78 14.54
C ALA A 304 -1.12 6.11 15.48
N CYS A 305 -1.34 6.83 16.56
CA CYS A 305 -0.31 7.08 17.58
C CYS A 305 0.21 5.76 18.19
N GLU A 306 -0.67 4.81 18.45
CA GLU A 306 -0.26 3.50 18.98
C GLU A 306 0.55 2.69 17.96
N VAL A 307 0.24 2.79 16.65
CA VAL A 307 1.08 2.19 15.59
C VAL A 307 2.50 2.76 15.66
N PHE A 308 2.65 4.08 15.72
CA PHE A 308 3.97 4.72 15.86
C PHE A 308 4.70 4.26 17.12
N ARG A 309 4.01 4.22 18.26
CA ARG A 309 4.60 3.78 19.52
C ARG A 309 5.17 2.36 19.43
N GLN A 310 4.45 1.41 18.82
CA GLN A 310 4.92 0.03 18.68
C GLN A 310 6.04 -0.08 17.65
N LEU A 311 6.00 0.67 16.56
CA LEU A 311 7.11 0.71 15.59
C LEU A 311 8.41 1.19 16.25
N ASP A 312 8.34 2.24 17.06
CA ASP A 312 9.50 2.80 17.77
C ASP A 312 9.99 1.86 18.88
N SER A 313 9.09 1.17 19.58
CA SER A 313 9.41 0.26 20.69
C SER A 313 9.94 -1.11 20.27
N GLY A 314 10.37 -1.30 19.01
CA GLY A 314 11.05 -2.50 18.55
C GLY A 314 10.36 -3.25 17.41
N LEU A 315 9.10 -2.96 17.09
CA LEU A 315 8.40 -3.65 16.00
C LEU A 315 9.07 -3.39 14.65
N LEU A 316 9.65 -2.19 14.43
CA LEU A 316 10.38 -1.90 13.19
C LEU A 316 11.65 -2.75 13.06
N ALA A 317 12.37 -3.00 14.14
CA ALA A 317 13.52 -3.90 14.16
C ALA A 317 13.11 -5.35 13.89
N HIS A 318 11.96 -5.78 14.45
CA HIS A 318 11.38 -7.08 14.15
C HIS A 318 11.03 -7.22 12.65
N VAL A 319 10.38 -6.21 12.05
CA VAL A 319 10.10 -6.16 10.59
C VAL A 319 11.39 -6.34 9.78
N GLN A 320 12.48 -5.66 10.16
CA GLN A 320 13.77 -5.78 9.49
C GLN A 320 14.34 -7.21 9.60
N SER A 321 14.21 -7.84 10.77
CA SER A 321 14.66 -9.22 10.99
C SER A 321 13.90 -10.22 10.12
N VAL A 322 12.57 -10.18 10.17
CA VAL A 322 11.72 -11.08 9.40
C VAL A 322 11.85 -10.85 7.89
N SER A 323 12.08 -9.60 7.49
CA SER A 323 12.35 -9.27 6.08
C SER A 323 13.61 -9.93 5.54
N ARG A 324 14.68 -10.04 6.34
CA ARG A 324 15.90 -10.76 5.95
C ARG A 324 15.64 -12.24 5.78
N THR A 325 14.96 -12.89 6.74
CA THR A 325 14.56 -14.31 6.64
C THR A 325 13.73 -14.57 5.39
N LEU A 326 12.76 -13.68 5.09
CA LEU A 326 11.94 -13.79 3.89
C LEU A 326 12.78 -13.65 2.62
N GLN A 327 13.65 -12.65 2.54
CA GLN A 327 14.50 -12.40 1.37
C GLN A 327 15.46 -13.57 1.10
N GLU A 328 16.11 -14.11 2.12
CA GLU A 328 16.99 -15.27 2.01
C GLU A 328 16.24 -16.50 1.48
N GLY A 329 15.04 -16.75 2.01
CA GLY A 329 14.18 -17.82 1.55
C GLY A 329 13.70 -17.68 0.11
N LEU A 330 13.39 -16.45 -0.31
CA LEU A 330 12.98 -16.13 -1.68
C LEU A 330 14.14 -16.28 -2.68
N THR A 331 15.34 -15.85 -2.32
CA THR A 331 16.54 -16.03 -3.14
C THR A 331 16.80 -17.52 -3.41
N ALA A 332 16.62 -18.37 -2.40
CA ALA A 332 16.76 -19.81 -2.55
C ALA A 332 15.66 -20.46 -3.44
N LEU A 333 14.51 -19.79 -3.62
CA LEU A 333 13.43 -20.26 -4.51
C LEU A 333 13.69 -19.96 -5.99
N GLU A 334 14.53 -19.01 -6.32
CA GLU A 334 14.81 -18.62 -7.73
C GLU A 334 15.46 -19.73 -8.55
N ALA A 335 16.07 -20.73 -7.90
CA ALA A 335 16.59 -21.93 -8.56
C ALA A 335 15.51 -22.93 -8.97
N ASN A 336 14.26 -22.76 -8.52
CA ASN A 336 13.17 -23.69 -8.85
C ASN A 336 12.64 -23.45 -10.27
N GLU A 337 12.46 -24.52 -11.05
CA GLU A 337 12.04 -24.42 -12.45
C GLU A 337 10.66 -23.80 -12.66
N HIS A 338 9.76 -23.84 -11.68
CA HIS A 338 8.44 -23.22 -11.74
C HIS A 338 8.44 -21.73 -11.38
N VAL A 339 9.53 -21.22 -10.80
CA VAL A 339 9.69 -19.82 -10.43
C VAL A 339 10.32 -19.03 -11.58
N LEU A 340 9.69 -17.94 -11.96
CA LEU A 340 10.24 -17.02 -12.94
C LEU A 340 11.16 -16.00 -12.28
N THR A 341 10.74 -15.43 -11.15
CA THR A 341 11.53 -14.54 -10.29
C THR A 341 10.84 -14.34 -8.94
N CYS A 342 11.61 -13.92 -7.95
CA CYS A 342 11.12 -13.41 -6.67
C CYS A 342 11.43 -11.92 -6.55
N ARG A 343 10.55 -11.18 -5.89
CA ARG A 343 10.71 -9.74 -5.61
C ARG A 343 10.44 -9.50 -4.16
N SER A 344 11.21 -8.64 -3.50
CA SER A 344 10.94 -8.23 -2.12
C SER A 344 11.35 -6.79 -1.87
N CYS A 345 10.62 -6.16 -0.96
CA CYS A 345 10.89 -4.84 -0.42
C CYS A 345 10.42 -4.80 1.03
N GLY A 346 11.31 -5.15 1.95
CA GLY A 346 10.95 -5.40 3.34
C GLY A 346 9.97 -6.57 3.48
N LEU A 347 8.88 -6.39 4.23
CA LEU A 347 7.79 -7.37 4.37
C LEU A 347 6.74 -7.28 3.23
N ALA A 348 7.09 -6.77 2.08
CA ALA A 348 6.31 -6.91 0.86
C ALA A 348 7.08 -7.79 -0.11
N ALA A 349 6.49 -8.90 -0.56
CA ALA A 349 7.12 -9.80 -1.51
C ALA A 349 6.15 -10.33 -2.56
N ALA A 350 6.70 -10.75 -3.69
CA ALA A 350 5.97 -11.43 -4.75
C ALA A 350 6.82 -12.58 -5.30
N ILE A 351 6.19 -13.72 -5.49
CA ILE A 351 6.76 -14.89 -6.16
C ILE A 351 6.03 -15.00 -7.48
N VAL A 352 6.74 -14.77 -8.57
CA VAL A 352 6.20 -14.82 -9.92
C VAL A 352 6.45 -16.23 -10.46
N LEU A 353 5.41 -16.99 -10.66
CA LEU A 353 5.49 -18.32 -11.24
C LEU A 353 5.40 -18.23 -12.77
N ARG A 354 5.85 -19.28 -13.47
CA ARG A 354 5.90 -19.28 -14.93
C ARG A 354 4.52 -19.26 -15.60
N ASN A 355 3.50 -19.75 -14.92
CA ASN A 355 2.13 -19.76 -15.45
C ASN A 355 1.07 -19.67 -14.34
N ALA A 356 -0.12 -19.22 -14.72
CA ALA A 356 -1.25 -19.05 -13.80
C ALA A 356 -1.80 -20.37 -13.25
N PRO A 357 -1.93 -21.47 -14.01
CA PRO A 357 -2.40 -22.75 -13.48
C PRO A 357 -1.54 -23.30 -12.33
N THR A 358 -0.21 -23.24 -12.47
CA THR A 358 0.70 -23.64 -11.38
C THR A 358 0.52 -22.75 -10.16
N CYS A 359 0.35 -21.45 -10.36
CA CYS A 359 0.11 -20.48 -9.26
C CYS A 359 -1.19 -20.78 -8.52
N GLU A 360 -2.25 -21.10 -9.25
CA GLU A 360 -3.54 -21.45 -8.68
C GLU A 360 -3.47 -22.75 -7.86
N ARG A 361 -2.88 -23.81 -8.41
CA ARG A 361 -2.66 -25.08 -7.71
C ARG A 361 -1.87 -24.87 -6.42
N VAL A 362 -0.73 -24.18 -6.50
CA VAL A 362 0.15 -23.92 -5.34
C VAL A 362 -0.58 -23.04 -4.31
N HIS A 363 -1.29 -22.00 -4.72
CA HIS A 363 -2.07 -21.17 -3.82
C HIS A 363 -3.13 -21.98 -3.07
N HIS A 364 -3.89 -22.82 -3.78
CA HIS A 364 -4.88 -23.71 -3.18
C HIS A 364 -4.25 -24.66 -2.15
N ALA A 365 -3.16 -25.34 -2.52
CA ALA A 365 -2.46 -26.26 -1.63
C ALA A 365 -1.92 -25.57 -0.36
N LEU A 366 -1.35 -24.36 -0.50
CA LEU A 366 -0.90 -23.55 0.64
C LEU A 366 -2.07 -23.15 1.56
N THR A 367 -3.21 -22.80 0.97
CA THR A 367 -4.42 -22.48 1.75
C THR A 367 -4.91 -23.69 2.56
N GLN A 368 -4.90 -24.89 1.97
CA GLN A 368 -5.24 -26.12 2.70
C GLN A 368 -4.26 -26.44 3.85
N ARG A 369 -3.01 -26.00 3.74
CA ARG A 369 -1.99 -26.10 4.80
C ARG A 369 -2.05 -24.98 5.85
N GLY A 370 -3.02 -24.07 5.77
CA GLY A 370 -3.19 -23.00 6.73
C GLY A 370 -2.36 -21.75 6.45
N PHE A 371 -1.95 -21.51 5.20
CA PHE A 371 -1.29 -20.25 4.81
C PHE A 371 -2.18 -19.45 3.86
N LEU A 372 -2.33 -18.15 4.12
CA LEU A 372 -3.18 -17.25 3.33
C LEU A 372 -2.34 -16.22 2.54
N PRO A 373 -1.57 -16.61 1.52
CA PRO A 373 -0.95 -15.64 0.63
C PRO A 373 -2.00 -15.00 -0.28
N GLY A 374 -1.74 -13.79 -0.79
CA GLY A 374 -2.53 -13.24 -1.88
C GLY A 374 -2.16 -13.89 -3.22
N ARG A 375 -3.10 -13.92 -4.18
CA ARG A 375 -2.86 -14.41 -5.54
C ARG A 375 -3.44 -13.45 -6.58
N GLN A 376 -2.73 -13.28 -7.66
CA GLN A 376 -3.24 -12.65 -8.87
C GLN A 376 -2.52 -13.23 -10.08
N GLU A 377 -3.28 -13.82 -11.01
CA GLU A 377 -2.71 -14.49 -12.19
C GLU A 377 -1.62 -15.51 -11.79
N ASN A 378 -0.39 -15.29 -12.24
CA ASN A 378 0.76 -16.13 -11.93
C ASN A 378 1.63 -15.61 -10.77
N VAL A 379 1.10 -14.72 -9.93
CA VAL A 379 1.85 -14.09 -8.84
C VAL A 379 1.23 -14.41 -7.49
N LEU A 380 2.03 -14.93 -6.56
CA LEU A 380 1.73 -15.01 -5.15
C LEU A 380 2.27 -13.76 -4.45
N PHE A 381 1.48 -13.16 -3.56
CA PHE A 381 1.85 -11.97 -2.79
C PHE A 381 1.99 -12.27 -1.31
N LEU A 382 3.00 -11.69 -0.71
CA LEU A 382 3.21 -11.70 0.73
C LEU A 382 3.27 -10.26 1.23
N LYS A 383 2.33 -9.91 2.08
CA LYS A 383 2.24 -8.62 2.78
C LYS A 383 1.67 -8.83 4.17
N PRO A 384 2.32 -9.67 4.99
CA PRO A 384 1.79 -10.09 6.28
C PRO A 384 1.66 -8.92 7.26
N PRO A 385 0.93 -9.10 8.37
CA PRO A 385 1.08 -8.25 9.55
C PRO A 385 2.53 -8.17 10.00
N TYR A 386 2.94 -7.07 10.65
CA TYR A 386 4.35 -6.89 11.09
C TYR A 386 4.77 -7.84 12.21
N VAL A 387 3.79 -8.38 12.92
CA VAL A 387 3.97 -9.35 14.01
C VAL A 387 4.12 -10.80 13.53
N VAL A 388 4.13 -11.04 12.21
CA VAL A 388 4.45 -12.37 11.67
C VAL A 388 5.84 -12.79 12.14
N THR A 389 5.99 -14.06 12.54
CA THR A 389 7.26 -14.54 13.10
C THR A 389 8.18 -15.14 12.03
N ASN A 390 9.47 -15.26 12.37
CA ASN A 390 10.43 -15.97 11.51
C ASN A 390 10.00 -17.43 11.29
N GLU A 391 9.49 -18.08 12.34
CA GLU A 391 9.02 -19.47 12.29
C GLU A 391 7.85 -19.62 11.30
N GLN A 392 6.90 -18.69 11.32
CA GLN A 392 5.76 -18.69 10.38
C GLN A 392 6.22 -18.48 8.94
N ILE A 393 7.18 -17.59 8.70
CA ILE A 393 7.76 -17.38 7.36
C ILE A 393 8.54 -18.61 6.90
N LEU A 394 9.35 -19.21 7.76
CA LEU A 394 10.11 -20.44 7.42
C LEU A 394 9.19 -21.63 7.14
N ALA A 395 8.12 -21.78 7.93
CA ALA A 395 7.12 -22.82 7.70
C ALA A 395 6.39 -22.62 6.35
N PHE A 396 6.00 -21.37 6.04
CA PHE A 396 5.43 -21.03 4.72
C PHE A 396 6.41 -21.38 3.58
N LEU A 397 7.67 -20.96 3.68
CA LEU A 397 8.67 -21.22 2.64
C LEU A 397 8.94 -22.72 2.45
N ALA A 398 8.92 -23.51 3.53
CA ALA A 398 9.03 -24.96 3.46
C ALA A 398 7.82 -25.59 2.75
N ALA A 399 6.61 -25.18 3.10
CA ALA A 399 5.38 -25.63 2.45
C ALA A 399 5.39 -25.28 0.95
N LEU A 400 5.77 -24.04 0.60
CA LEU A 400 5.85 -23.57 -0.78
C LEU A 400 6.84 -24.40 -1.60
N ARG A 401 8.03 -24.71 -1.06
CA ARG A 401 9.01 -25.58 -1.74
C ARG A 401 8.46 -26.96 -2.03
N GLN A 402 7.74 -27.57 -1.09
CA GLN A 402 7.09 -28.86 -1.31
C GLN A 402 6.09 -28.80 -2.45
N GLU A 403 5.23 -27.77 -2.47
CA GLU A 403 4.20 -27.62 -3.51
C GLU A 403 4.79 -27.27 -4.89
N LEU A 404 5.96 -26.68 -4.95
CA LEU A 404 6.68 -26.42 -6.19
C LEU A 404 7.48 -27.64 -6.69
N SER A 405 7.63 -28.70 -5.88
CA SER A 405 8.31 -29.94 -6.28
C SER A 405 7.35 -31.00 -6.80
N THR A 406 6.05 -30.76 -6.76
CA THR A 406 4.95 -31.59 -7.27
C THR A 406 4.37 -30.97 -8.55
#